data_d322b814dccd447d5c3afe113f892663
#
_entry.id   d322b814dccd447d5c3afe113f892663
#
_cell.length_a   1.000
_cell.length_b   1.000
_cell.length_c   1.000
_cell.angle_alpha   90.00
_cell.angle_beta   90.00
_cell.angle_gamma   90.00
#
_symmetry.space_group_name_H-M   'P 1'
#
loop_
_entity.id
_entity.type
_entity.pdbx_description
1 polymer ?
#
loop_
_entity_poly.entity_id
_entity_poly.type
_entity_poly.pdbx_seq_one_letter_code
_entity_poly.pdbx_strand_id
1 'polypeptide(L)'
;MGILIICQKTLKMDNINWIFFGVFINEQSKKLNMDALHRAGVTIPEGWKIYNHHMTIAFNNRTEKAQNLFNLYQEDFGKTVGLTINGIGVSDDAIAVRVEYEHPSANEITHITIATPPDGKPVNSNNITEWIDIPRYTVVGTMTYFGKQMPESYK
;
A
#
# COMPACT_ATOMS: atom_id res chain seq x y z
N MET A 1 5.41 29.14 -20.86
CA MET A 1 4.22 28.24 -20.88
C MET A 1 4.41 27.03 -19.99
N GLY A 2 5.48 26.25 -20.16
CA GLY A 2 5.73 25.07 -19.35
C GLY A 2 5.92 25.36 -17.87
N ILE A 3 6.60 26.42 -17.50
CA ILE A 3 6.84 26.78 -16.10
C ILE A 3 5.51 27.13 -15.41
N LEU A 4 4.64 27.89 -16.11
CA LEU A 4 3.36 28.26 -15.54
C LEU A 4 2.46 27.05 -15.31
N ILE A 5 2.46 26.10 -16.23
CA ILE A 5 1.69 24.86 -16.09
C ILE A 5 2.20 24.04 -14.89
N ILE A 6 3.51 23.95 -14.71
CA ILE A 6 4.12 23.24 -13.59
C ILE A 6 3.73 23.88 -12.26
N CYS A 7 3.77 25.21 -12.17
CA CYS A 7 3.37 25.94 -10.97
C CYS A 7 1.91 25.70 -10.63
N GLN A 8 1.03 25.74 -11.62
CA GLN A 8 -0.39 25.47 -11.42
C GLN A 8 -0.64 24.04 -10.95
N LYS A 9 0.09 23.09 -11.50
CA LYS A 9 -0.01 21.70 -11.12
C LYS A 9 0.42 21.50 -9.66
N THR A 10 1.52 22.13 -9.25
CA THR A 10 2.02 22.06 -7.88
C THR A 10 1.02 22.66 -6.89
N LEU A 11 0.48 23.84 -7.19
CA LEU A 11 -0.53 24.48 -6.36
C LEU A 11 -1.79 23.62 -6.25
N LYS A 12 -2.19 23.00 -7.35
CA LYS A 12 -3.36 22.13 -7.39
C LYS A 12 -3.15 20.90 -6.50
N MET A 13 -1.95 20.30 -6.51
CA MET A 13 -1.62 19.16 -5.68
C MET A 13 -1.63 19.52 -4.19
N ASP A 14 -1.17 20.72 -3.83
CA ASP A 14 -1.17 21.17 -2.44
C ASP A 14 -2.59 21.35 -1.88
N ASN A 15 -3.58 21.55 -2.75
CA ASN A 15 -4.97 21.73 -2.35
C ASN A 15 -5.81 20.45 -2.44
N ILE A 16 -5.20 19.33 -2.82
CA ILE A 16 -5.92 18.06 -2.94
C ILE A 16 -6.19 17.50 -1.55
N ASN A 17 -7.44 17.11 -1.33
CA ASN A 17 -7.90 16.43 -0.12
C ASN A 17 -7.66 14.94 -0.25
N TRP A 18 -6.44 14.51 -0.06
CA TRP A 18 -6.07 13.11 -0.13
C TRP A 18 -6.21 12.44 1.24
N ILE A 19 -6.54 11.16 1.24
CA ILE A 19 -6.67 10.35 2.46
C ILE A 19 -5.42 9.51 2.65
N PHE A 20 -4.99 8.81 1.60
CA PHE A 20 -3.72 8.09 1.58
C PHE A 20 -3.24 7.94 0.14
N PHE A 21 -1.97 7.59 -0.03
CA PHE A 21 -1.44 7.26 -1.35
C PHE A 21 -0.50 6.05 -1.25
N GLY A 22 -0.31 5.41 -2.38
CA GLY A 22 0.53 4.22 -2.47
C GLY A 22 0.41 3.57 -3.82
N VAL A 23 0.71 2.27 -3.86
CA VAL A 23 0.69 1.47 -5.10
C VAL A 23 -0.47 0.49 -5.05
N PHE A 24 -1.37 0.59 -6.03
CA PHE A 24 -2.54 -0.29 -6.15
C PHE A 24 -2.25 -1.38 -7.17
N ILE A 25 -2.16 -2.63 -6.71
CA ILE A 25 -1.74 -3.75 -7.52
C ILE A 25 -2.87 -4.24 -8.44
N ASN A 26 -2.49 -4.80 -9.60
CA ASN A 26 -3.45 -5.32 -10.56
C ASN A 26 -3.95 -6.72 -10.15
N GLU A 27 -4.96 -7.23 -10.87
CA GLU A 27 -5.61 -8.50 -10.52
C GLU A 27 -4.66 -9.69 -10.58
N GLN A 28 -3.76 -9.72 -11.57
CA GLN A 28 -2.77 -10.79 -11.68
C GLN A 28 -1.83 -10.78 -10.48
N SER A 29 -1.43 -9.60 -10.02
CA SER A 29 -0.56 -9.44 -8.85
C SER A 29 -1.24 -9.90 -7.57
N LYS A 30 -2.54 -9.68 -7.44
CA LYS A 30 -3.33 -10.18 -6.31
C LYS A 30 -3.27 -11.71 -6.24
N LYS A 31 -3.35 -12.39 -7.38
CA LYS A 31 -3.24 -13.84 -7.45
C LYS A 31 -1.86 -14.31 -7.03
N LEU A 32 -0.81 -13.61 -7.44
CA LEU A 32 0.55 -13.96 -7.04
C LEU A 32 0.71 -13.93 -5.52
N ASN A 33 0.14 -12.93 -4.86
CA ASN A 33 0.17 -12.85 -3.40
C ASN A 33 -0.56 -14.05 -2.76
N MET A 34 -1.73 -14.39 -3.26
CA MET A 34 -2.49 -15.53 -2.73
C MET A 34 -1.77 -16.86 -2.95
N ASP A 35 -1.13 -17.02 -4.11
CA ASP A 35 -0.32 -18.20 -4.40
C ASP A 35 0.88 -18.31 -3.46
N ALA A 36 1.51 -17.18 -3.14
CA ALA A 36 2.64 -17.15 -2.21
C ALA A 36 2.23 -17.60 -0.81
N LEU A 37 1.08 -17.14 -0.31
CA LEU A 37 0.54 -17.60 0.96
C LEU A 37 0.33 -19.11 0.96
N HIS A 38 -0.30 -19.62 -0.10
CA HIS A 38 -0.57 -21.04 -0.24
C HIS A 38 0.71 -21.87 -0.22
N ARG A 39 1.72 -21.45 -1.00
CA ARG A 39 3.02 -22.17 -1.05
C ARG A 39 3.74 -22.15 0.30
N ALA A 40 3.56 -21.09 1.07
CA ALA A 40 4.17 -20.96 2.39
C ALA A 40 3.37 -21.68 3.50
N GLY A 41 2.24 -22.29 3.16
CA GLY A 41 1.39 -22.98 4.14
C GLY A 41 0.59 -22.03 5.02
N VAL A 42 0.41 -20.78 4.60
CA VAL A 42 -0.38 -19.80 5.35
C VAL A 42 -1.81 -19.85 4.88
N THR A 43 -2.72 -20.15 5.80
CA THR A 43 -4.16 -20.20 5.53
C THR A 43 -4.82 -18.99 6.16
N ILE A 44 -5.65 -18.29 5.39
CA ILE A 44 -6.46 -17.18 5.91
C ILE A 44 -7.61 -17.80 6.71
N PRO A 45 -7.76 -17.47 8.00
CA PRO A 45 -8.88 -18.00 8.79
C PRO A 45 -10.23 -17.66 8.17
N GLU A 46 -11.18 -18.58 8.32
CA GLU A 46 -12.54 -18.38 7.82
C GLU A 46 -13.16 -17.15 8.47
N GLY A 47 -13.86 -16.36 7.67
CA GLY A 47 -14.53 -15.15 8.14
C GLY A 47 -13.66 -13.90 8.14
N TRP A 48 -12.37 -14.03 7.92
CA TRP A 48 -11.51 -12.86 7.82
C TRP A 48 -11.82 -12.07 6.55
N LYS A 49 -11.71 -10.75 6.67
CA LYS A 49 -11.89 -9.84 5.53
C LYS A 49 -10.62 -9.80 4.70
N ILE A 50 -10.74 -10.00 3.38
CA ILE A 50 -9.61 -10.00 2.46
C ILE A 50 -9.50 -8.63 1.79
N TYR A 51 -8.30 -8.05 1.80
CA TYR A 51 -7.97 -6.79 1.15
C TYR A 51 -7.13 -7.04 -0.10
N ASN A 52 -5.82 -7.22 0.06
CA ASN A 52 -4.91 -7.60 -1.02
C ASN A 52 -5.01 -6.66 -2.23
N HIS A 53 -4.95 -5.35 -2.02
CA HIS A 53 -5.12 -4.40 -3.12
C HIS A 53 -4.09 -3.28 -3.19
N HIS A 54 -3.39 -2.93 -2.10
CA HIS A 54 -2.42 -1.84 -2.19
C HIS A 54 -1.35 -1.89 -1.11
N MET A 55 -0.21 -1.23 -1.42
CA MET A 55 0.81 -0.88 -0.44
C MET A 55 0.67 0.61 -0.14
N THR A 56 0.41 0.96 1.11
CA THR A 56 0.32 2.35 1.53
C THR A 56 1.70 2.93 1.74
N ILE A 57 1.96 4.10 1.16
CA ILE A 57 3.19 4.86 1.41
C ILE A 57 2.97 5.83 2.57
N ALA A 58 1.85 6.52 2.60
CA ALA A 58 1.52 7.42 3.70
C ALA A 58 0.02 7.70 3.78
N PHE A 59 -0.48 7.81 5.02
CA PHE A 59 -1.80 8.37 5.31
C PHE A 59 -1.67 9.86 5.57
N ASN A 60 -2.71 10.62 5.21
CA ASN A 60 -2.76 12.03 5.49
C ASN A 60 -3.16 12.27 6.96
N ASN A 61 -2.17 12.35 7.81
CA ASN A 61 -2.37 12.68 9.22
C ASN A 61 -2.31 14.19 9.46
N ARG A 62 -2.35 14.99 8.38
CA ARG A 62 -2.34 16.45 8.41
C ARG A 62 -1.04 17.05 8.97
N THR A 63 0.04 16.29 8.95
CA THR A 63 1.36 16.80 9.32
C THR A 63 2.09 17.31 8.08
N GLU A 64 3.04 18.19 8.30
CA GLU A 64 3.94 18.66 7.23
C GLU A 64 4.71 17.50 6.62
N LYS A 65 5.14 16.54 7.44
CA LYS A 65 5.86 15.36 6.97
C LYS A 65 5.03 14.54 5.97
N ALA A 66 3.75 14.32 6.26
CA ALA A 66 2.85 13.60 5.35
C ALA A 66 2.67 14.35 4.04
N GLN A 67 2.46 15.67 4.11
CA GLN A 67 2.29 16.49 2.92
C GLN A 67 3.57 16.53 2.07
N ASN A 68 4.73 16.58 2.71
CA ASN A 68 6.00 16.55 1.99
C ASN A 68 6.21 15.22 1.26
N LEU A 69 5.81 14.10 1.86
CA LEU A 69 5.84 12.79 1.18
C LEU A 69 4.91 12.79 -0.03
N PHE A 70 3.70 13.29 0.13
CA PHE A 70 2.74 13.39 -0.97
C PHE A 70 3.31 14.20 -2.13
N ASN A 71 3.88 15.36 -1.83
CA ASN A 71 4.47 16.23 -2.84
C ASN A 71 5.65 15.58 -3.55
N LEU A 72 6.44 14.78 -2.83
CA LEU A 72 7.59 14.07 -3.40
C LEU A 72 7.16 13.09 -4.49
N TYR A 73 5.99 12.46 -4.34
CA TYR A 73 5.50 11.46 -5.28
C TYR A 73 4.54 12.01 -6.34
N GLN A 74 4.23 13.30 -6.33
CA GLN A 74 3.17 13.84 -7.19
C GLN A 74 3.39 13.58 -8.68
N GLU A 75 4.64 13.57 -9.15
CA GLU A 75 4.95 13.33 -10.56
C GLU A 75 4.84 11.85 -10.94
N ASP A 76 4.80 10.96 -9.95
CA ASP A 76 4.71 9.52 -10.17
C ASP A 76 3.27 9.01 -10.19
N PHE A 77 2.31 9.83 -9.81
CA PHE A 77 0.91 9.41 -9.83
C PHE A 77 0.46 9.07 -11.25
N GLY A 78 -0.14 7.90 -11.40
CA GLY A 78 -0.55 7.34 -12.67
C GLY A 78 0.48 6.41 -13.32
N LYS A 79 1.70 6.36 -12.77
CA LYS A 79 2.75 5.48 -13.32
C LYS A 79 2.62 4.05 -12.83
N THR A 80 3.04 3.12 -13.68
CA THR A 80 3.14 1.71 -13.33
C THR A 80 4.39 1.48 -12.48
N VAL A 81 4.23 0.74 -11.38
CA VAL A 81 5.32 0.46 -10.44
C VAL A 81 5.40 -1.03 -10.18
N GLY A 82 6.61 -1.58 -10.23
CA GLY A 82 6.89 -2.95 -9.81
C GLY A 82 7.29 -2.96 -8.33
N LEU A 83 6.78 -3.90 -7.58
CA LEU A 83 7.12 -4.09 -6.17
C LEU A 83 7.67 -5.49 -5.97
N THR A 84 8.78 -5.61 -5.25
CA THR A 84 9.37 -6.91 -4.91
C THR A 84 8.84 -7.37 -3.55
N ILE A 85 8.21 -8.53 -3.55
CA ILE A 85 7.72 -9.18 -2.33
C ILE A 85 8.78 -10.15 -1.82
N ASN A 86 9.08 -10.14 -0.52
CA ASN A 86 10.11 -10.98 0.05
C ASN A 86 9.74 -11.65 1.37
N GLY A 87 8.53 -11.47 1.85
CA GLY A 87 8.14 -12.06 3.12
C GLY A 87 6.65 -12.10 3.34
N ILE A 88 6.24 -12.91 4.31
CA ILE A 88 4.85 -12.99 4.76
C ILE A 88 4.85 -12.76 6.26
N GLY A 89 3.98 -11.87 6.73
CA GLY A 89 3.78 -11.60 8.13
C GLY A 89 2.43 -12.12 8.61
N VAL A 90 2.42 -12.71 9.77
CA VAL A 90 1.20 -13.25 10.38
C VAL A 90 1.15 -12.85 11.84
N SER A 91 0.01 -12.35 12.27
CA SER A 91 -0.28 -12.09 13.66
C SER A 91 -1.72 -12.50 13.96
N ASP A 92 -2.15 -12.33 15.20
CA ASP A 92 -3.53 -12.66 15.57
C ASP A 92 -4.56 -11.77 14.87
N ASP A 93 -4.15 -10.61 14.38
CA ASP A 93 -5.07 -9.61 13.84
C ASP A 93 -4.72 -9.12 12.43
N ALA A 94 -3.73 -9.74 11.75
CA ALA A 94 -3.41 -9.37 10.37
C ALA A 94 -2.54 -10.42 9.67
N ILE A 95 -2.71 -10.51 8.37
CA ILE A 95 -1.80 -11.22 7.45
C ILE A 95 -1.41 -10.21 6.38
N ALA A 96 -0.12 -10.14 6.06
CA ALA A 96 0.40 -9.21 5.06
C ALA A 96 1.60 -9.81 4.33
N VAL A 97 1.88 -9.29 3.14
CA VAL A 97 3.14 -9.58 2.45
C VAL A 97 4.07 -8.38 2.58
N ARG A 98 5.35 -8.66 2.79
CA ARG A 98 6.37 -7.62 2.97
C ARG A 98 6.95 -7.22 1.63
N VAL A 99 7.07 -5.91 1.41
CA VAL A 99 7.62 -5.32 0.19
C VAL A 99 9.01 -4.77 0.47
N GLU A 100 9.97 -5.12 -0.40
CA GLU A 100 11.26 -4.45 -0.43
C GLU A 100 11.06 -3.10 -1.10
N TYR A 101 11.11 -2.01 -0.35
CA TYR A 101 10.85 -0.69 -0.88
C TYR A 101 11.91 0.29 -0.37
N GLU A 102 12.78 0.74 -1.26
CA GLU A 102 13.92 1.58 -0.91
C GLU A 102 13.63 3.07 -0.98
N HIS A 103 12.42 3.45 -1.39
CA HIS A 103 12.03 4.84 -1.50
C HIS A 103 11.38 5.33 -0.20
N PRO A 104 11.28 6.65 0.01
CA PRO A 104 10.68 7.18 1.22
C PRO A 104 9.26 6.69 1.46
N SER A 105 8.98 6.28 2.70
CA SER A 105 7.67 5.81 3.13
C SER A 105 7.47 6.17 4.60
N ALA A 106 6.21 6.39 4.98
CA ALA A 106 5.86 6.61 6.38
C ALA A 106 5.89 5.30 7.19
N ASN A 107 5.81 4.15 6.52
CA ASN A 107 5.86 2.85 7.17
C ASN A 107 7.30 2.34 7.25
N GLU A 108 7.71 1.90 8.42
CA GLU A 108 9.03 1.31 8.62
C GLU A 108 9.18 0.01 7.83
N ILE A 109 8.17 -0.85 7.90
CA ILE A 109 8.10 -2.07 7.09
C ILE A 109 6.97 -1.89 6.08
N THR A 110 7.34 -1.72 4.82
CA THR A 110 6.37 -1.58 3.74
C THR A 110 5.74 -2.93 3.43
N HIS A 111 4.42 -2.92 3.23
CA HIS A 111 3.65 -4.17 3.10
C HIS A 111 2.35 -3.94 2.35
N ILE A 112 1.77 -5.06 1.90
CA ILE A 112 0.40 -5.10 1.39
C ILE A 112 -0.40 -5.93 2.38
N THR A 113 -1.42 -5.35 3.00
CA THR A 113 -2.32 -6.08 3.89
C THR A 113 -3.15 -7.07 3.08
N ILE A 114 -3.12 -8.34 3.47
CA ILE A 114 -3.87 -9.39 2.80
C ILE A 114 -5.22 -9.59 3.48
N ALA A 115 -5.23 -9.75 4.80
CA ALA A 115 -6.47 -10.06 5.53
C ALA A 115 -6.40 -9.63 6.98
N THR A 116 -7.57 -9.37 7.56
CA THR A 116 -7.74 -9.09 8.99
C THR A 116 -8.99 -9.81 9.50
N PRO A 117 -9.15 -10.01 10.83
CA PRO A 117 -10.42 -10.45 11.39
C PRO A 117 -11.56 -9.52 10.99
N PRO A 118 -12.83 -9.96 11.09
CA PRO A 118 -13.97 -9.16 10.62
C PRO A 118 -14.06 -7.76 11.23
N ASP A 119 -13.63 -7.59 12.47
CA ASP A 119 -13.62 -6.32 13.19
C ASP A 119 -12.27 -5.60 13.12
N GLY A 120 -11.30 -6.16 12.39
CA GLY A 120 -9.97 -5.58 12.26
C GLY A 120 -9.89 -4.52 11.16
N LYS A 121 -8.73 -3.86 11.10
CA LYS A 121 -8.43 -2.83 10.11
C LYS A 121 -7.09 -3.11 9.46
N PRO A 122 -6.88 -2.67 8.19
CA PRO A 122 -5.59 -2.88 7.51
C PRO A 122 -4.39 -2.36 8.29
N VAL A 123 -4.54 -1.31 9.09
CA VAL A 123 -3.47 -0.73 9.89
C VAL A 123 -2.91 -1.73 10.92
N ASN A 124 -3.64 -2.80 11.24
CA ASN A 124 -3.16 -3.86 12.14
C ASN A 124 -1.86 -4.48 11.63
N SER A 125 -1.61 -4.45 10.31
CA SER A 125 -0.37 -4.96 9.74
C SER A 125 0.88 -4.25 10.25
N ASN A 126 0.75 -3.02 10.72
CA ASN A 126 1.87 -2.27 11.31
C ASN A 126 2.37 -2.89 12.62
N ASN A 127 1.57 -3.75 13.23
CA ASN A 127 1.91 -4.41 14.49
C ASN A 127 2.48 -5.82 14.30
N ILE A 128 2.61 -6.29 13.07
CA ILE A 128 3.21 -7.60 12.79
C ILE A 128 4.69 -7.56 13.15
N THR A 129 5.11 -8.51 13.98
CA THR A 129 6.52 -8.63 14.40
C THR A 129 7.18 -9.88 13.85
N GLU A 130 6.39 -10.88 13.44
CA GLU A 130 6.92 -12.14 12.92
C GLU A 130 6.74 -12.19 11.41
N TRP A 131 7.86 -12.08 10.70
CA TRP A 131 7.92 -12.12 9.24
C TRP A 131 8.72 -13.34 8.80
N ILE A 132 8.16 -14.09 7.85
CA ILE A 132 8.79 -15.26 7.26
C ILE A 132 9.37 -14.85 5.92
N ASP A 133 10.65 -15.09 5.71
CA ASP A 133 11.28 -14.82 4.41
C ASP A 133 10.79 -15.88 3.40
N ILE A 134 10.47 -15.42 2.20
CA ILE A 134 10.03 -16.26 1.10
C ILE A 134 10.82 -15.92 -0.16
N PRO A 135 10.86 -16.81 -1.16
CA PRO A 135 11.47 -16.47 -2.45
C PRO A 135 10.82 -15.22 -3.03
N ARG A 136 11.64 -14.30 -3.53
CA ARG A 136 11.18 -13.02 -4.08
C ARG A 136 10.34 -13.22 -5.33
N TYR A 137 9.32 -12.38 -5.45
CA TYR A 137 8.55 -12.26 -6.69
C TYR A 137 8.11 -10.82 -6.85
N THR A 138 7.73 -10.44 -8.07
CA THR A 138 7.34 -9.06 -8.40
C THR A 138 5.84 -8.97 -8.62
N VAL A 139 5.22 -7.98 -8.00
CA VAL A 139 3.84 -7.58 -8.28
C VAL A 139 3.86 -6.21 -8.94
N VAL A 140 2.81 -5.88 -9.66
CA VAL A 140 2.73 -4.65 -10.46
C VAL A 140 1.47 -3.89 -10.10
N GLY A 141 1.60 -2.59 -10.00
CA GLY A 141 0.48 -1.72 -9.69
C GLY A 141 0.65 -0.32 -10.24
N THR A 142 -0.25 0.55 -9.83
CA THR A 142 -0.24 1.95 -10.23
C THR A 142 -0.07 2.81 -9.00
N MET A 143 0.87 3.76 -9.06
CA MET A 143 1.02 4.76 -8.02
C MET A 143 -0.13 5.75 -8.12
N THR A 144 -0.89 5.90 -7.04
CA THR A 144 -2.01 6.85 -7.02
C THR A 144 -2.40 7.21 -5.58
N TYR A 145 -3.30 8.15 -5.45
CA TYR A 145 -3.81 8.57 -4.16
C TYR A 145 -5.33 8.43 -4.11
N PHE A 146 -5.88 8.38 -2.90
CA PHE A 146 -7.30 8.33 -2.66
C PHE A 146 -7.75 9.55 -1.90
N GLY A 147 -8.87 10.14 -2.36
CA GLY A 147 -9.51 11.28 -1.73
C GLY A 147 -10.77 10.88 -0.97
N LYS A 148 -11.62 11.86 -0.68
CA LYS A 148 -12.84 11.67 0.12
C LYS A 148 -13.83 10.65 -0.43
N GLN A 149 -13.81 10.42 -1.75
CA GLN A 149 -14.78 9.53 -2.41
C GLN A 149 -14.26 8.12 -2.61
N MET A 150 -13.27 7.74 -1.83
CA MET A 150 -12.69 6.41 -1.87
C MET A 150 -13.75 5.35 -1.52
N PRO A 151 -13.79 4.21 -2.26
CA PRO A 151 -14.68 3.11 -1.91
C PRO A 151 -14.43 2.62 -0.47
N GLU A 152 -15.49 2.18 0.19
CA GLU A 152 -15.42 1.69 1.57
C GLU A 152 -14.42 0.54 1.73
N SER A 153 -14.28 -0.30 0.69
CA SER A 153 -13.36 -1.43 0.70
C SER A 153 -11.89 -1.03 0.86
N TYR A 154 -11.55 0.23 0.59
CA TYR A 154 -10.17 0.71 0.73
C TYR A 154 -9.93 1.44 2.04
N LYS A 155 -10.98 1.73 2.79
CA LYS A 155 -10.87 2.36 4.09
C LYS A 155 -10.60 1.33 5.17
#